data_550ecab46015d7cc6c574d68868a3321
#
_entry.id   550ecab46015d7cc6c574d68868a3321
#
_cell.length_a   1.000
_cell.length_b   1.000
_cell.length_c   1.000
_cell.angle_alpha   90.00
_cell.angle_beta   90.00
_cell.angle_gamma   90.00
#
_symmetry.space_group_name_H-M   'P 1'
#
loop_
_entity.id
_entity.type
_entity.pdbx_description
1 polymer ?
#
loop_
_entity_poly.entity_id
_entity_poly.type
_entity_poly.pdbx_seq_one_letter_code
_entity_poly.pdbx_strand_id
1 'polypeptide(L)'
;MADLRQKFPVLGIVVIADNVGEAAHENALHDGADYFLHKPVRDSVLLATIRSFMRRLHIRHAPTSGPPEAWSLYRRQGTLVSPHNERLALSDKECAVLTTLFLSPHFPVSSEQLLHALNITAEIFDPHRIDTIIYRIRKKLAQLVHTRFEIRNIYGRGFMCVAMKEGAVFYVWDG
;
A
#
# COMPACT_ATOMS: atom_id res chain seq x y z
N MET A 1 22.96 -4.92 -0.32
CA MET A 1 21.87 -3.94 -0.17
C MET A 1 21.94 -2.83 -1.22
N ALA A 2 23.11 -2.39 -1.59
CA ALA A 2 23.30 -1.37 -2.63
C ALA A 2 22.53 -1.67 -3.93
N ASP A 3 22.49 -2.93 -4.40
CA ASP A 3 21.72 -3.34 -5.57
C ASP A 3 20.21 -3.11 -5.41
N LEU A 4 19.65 -3.38 -4.22
CA LEU A 4 18.23 -3.14 -3.95
C LEU A 4 17.91 -1.64 -3.96
N ARG A 5 18.82 -0.83 -3.38
CA ARG A 5 18.66 0.62 -3.35
C ARG A 5 18.78 1.22 -4.76
N GLN A 6 19.71 0.71 -5.56
CA GLN A 6 19.89 1.16 -6.94
C GLN A 6 18.67 0.80 -7.81
N LYS A 7 18.16 -0.43 -7.65
CA LYS A 7 17.01 -0.92 -8.42
C LYS A 7 15.68 -0.31 -7.97
N PHE A 8 15.56 -0.02 -6.67
CA PHE A 8 14.34 0.51 -6.05
C PHE A 8 14.67 1.70 -5.12
N PRO A 9 14.88 2.91 -5.66
CA PRO A 9 15.35 4.07 -4.89
C PRO A 9 14.45 4.48 -3.72
N VAL A 10 13.15 4.22 -3.82
CA VAL A 10 12.13 4.57 -2.80
C VAL A 10 11.76 3.41 -1.88
N LEU A 11 12.38 2.24 -2.06
CA LEU A 11 12.12 1.08 -1.21
C LEU A 11 12.58 1.35 0.23
N GLY A 12 11.71 1.10 1.21
CA GLY A 12 12.09 1.11 2.60
C GLY A 12 12.88 -0.13 3.01
N ILE A 13 14.06 0.07 3.56
CA ILE A 13 14.93 -1.03 3.97
C ILE A 13 15.20 -0.91 5.47
N VAL A 14 14.67 -1.87 6.23
CA VAL A 14 14.96 -2.04 7.66
C VAL A 14 15.80 -3.30 7.83
N VAL A 15 17.00 -3.16 8.34
CA VAL A 15 17.90 -4.29 8.65
C VAL A 15 17.69 -4.71 10.09
N ILE A 16 17.50 -6.00 10.32
CA ILE A 16 17.40 -6.58 11.66
C ILE A 16 18.48 -7.66 11.75
N ALA A 17 19.47 -7.47 12.60
CA ALA A 17 20.58 -8.38 12.74
C ALA A 17 20.91 -8.66 14.21
N ASP A 18 21.59 -9.77 14.44
CA ASP A 18 22.19 -10.06 15.74
C ASP A 18 23.28 -9.03 16.05
N ASN A 19 23.81 -9.07 17.25
CA ASN A 19 24.80 -8.11 17.74
C ASN A 19 26.10 -8.19 16.91
N VAL A 20 26.08 -7.51 15.76
CA VAL A 20 27.22 -7.31 14.89
C VAL A 20 27.85 -5.97 15.26
N GLY A 21 29.19 -5.87 15.32
CA GLY A 21 29.90 -4.68 15.75
C GLY A 21 29.49 -3.39 14.97
N GLU A 22 29.85 -2.24 15.50
CA GLU A 22 29.52 -0.92 14.93
C GLU A 22 29.82 -0.79 13.44
N ALA A 23 30.90 -1.40 12.97
CA ALA A 23 31.27 -1.39 11.55
C ALA A 23 30.20 -2.03 10.63
N ALA A 24 29.51 -3.08 11.10
CA ALA A 24 28.45 -3.70 10.29
C ALA A 24 27.16 -2.84 10.28
N HIS A 25 26.90 -2.12 11.36
CA HIS A 25 25.81 -1.14 11.44
C HIS A 25 26.07 0.01 10.45
N GLU A 26 27.26 0.61 10.49
CA GLU A 26 27.65 1.70 9.59
C GLU A 26 27.60 1.25 8.12
N ASN A 27 28.14 0.07 7.80
CA ASN A 27 28.10 -0.48 6.45
C ASN A 27 26.67 -0.70 5.96
N ALA A 28 25.77 -1.20 6.82
CA ALA A 28 24.37 -1.41 6.43
C ALA A 28 23.67 -0.09 6.07
N LEU A 29 23.90 0.97 6.84
CA LEU A 29 23.35 2.30 6.56
C LEU A 29 24.00 2.91 5.30
N HIS A 30 25.30 2.77 5.13
CA HIS A 30 26.01 3.24 3.94
C HIS A 30 25.54 2.53 2.67
N ASP A 31 25.25 1.23 2.76
CA ASP A 31 24.70 0.41 1.68
C ASP A 31 23.22 0.70 1.37
N GLY A 32 22.62 1.66 2.07
CA GLY A 32 21.29 2.17 1.78
C GLY A 32 20.16 1.63 2.66
N ALA A 33 20.44 1.05 3.83
CA ALA A 33 19.41 0.78 4.83
C ALA A 33 18.89 2.10 5.42
N ASP A 34 17.58 2.19 5.63
CA ASP A 34 16.95 3.35 6.27
C ASP A 34 16.99 3.25 7.80
N TYR A 35 16.96 2.02 8.32
CA TYR A 35 17.06 1.71 9.74
C TYR A 35 17.82 0.41 9.96
N PHE A 36 18.51 0.35 11.09
CA PHE A 36 19.17 -0.85 11.60
C PHE A 36 18.68 -1.13 13.02
N LEU A 37 18.23 -2.35 13.27
CA LEU A 37 17.74 -2.80 14.58
C LEU A 37 18.53 -4.02 15.03
N HIS A 38 18.97 -4.03 16.28
CA HIS A 38 19.65 -5.16 16.89
C HIS A 38 18.66 -6.14 17.50
N LYS A 39 18.86 -7.44 17.27
CA LYS A 39 18.12 -8.48 17.97
C LYS A 39 18.61 -8.62 19.42
N PRO A 40 17.69 -8.95 20.35
CA PRO A 40 16.26 -9.13 20.18
C PRO A 40 15.52 -7.80 20.02
N VAL A 41 14.67 -7.69 19.00
CA VAL A 41 13.85 -6.49 18.75
C VAL A 41 12.51 -6.67 19.46
N ARG A 42 12.15 -5.71 20.32
CA ARG A 42 10.81 -5.68 20.90
C ARG A 42 9.79 -5.26 19.83
N ASP A 43 8.61 -5.89 19.80
CA ASP A 43 7.54 -5.58 18.84
C ASP A 43 7.18 -4.10 18.83
N SER A 44 7.15 -3.47 20.01
CA SER A 44 6.89 -2.03 20.14
C SER A 44 7.91 -1.15 19.41
N VAL A 45 9.20 -1.54 19.44
CA VAL A 45 10.29 -0.83 18.74
C VAL A 45 10.15 -1.03 17.23
N LEU A 46 9.92 -2.26 16.80
CA LEU A 46 9.71 -2.57 15.38
C LEU A 46 8.52 -1.79 14.81
N LEU A 47 7.38 -1.81 15.50
CA LEU A 47 6.18 -1.08 15.09
C LEU A 47 6.43 0.43 15.07
N ALA A 48 7.13 0.99 16.06
CA ALA A 48 7.47 2.42 16.11
C ALA A 48 8.40 2.80 14.94
N THR A 49 9.38 1.95 14.62
CA THR A 49 10.29 2.16 13.49
C THR A 49 9.54 2.14 12.16
N ILE A 50 8.69 1.14 11.94
CA ILE A 50 7.86 1.05 10.74
C ILE A 50 6.94 2.26 10.62
N ARG A 51 6.25 2.65 11.69
CA ARG A 51 5.38 3.85 11.71
C ARG A 51 6.16 5.13 11.42
N SER A 52 7.34 5.29 12.00
CA SER A 52 8.21 6.45 11.75
C SER A 52 8.66 6.49 10.30
N PHE A 53 9.01 5.33 9.74
CA PHE A 53 9.39 5.19 8.35
C PHE A 53 8.23 5.53 7.40
N MET A 54 7.06 4.93 7.61
CA MET A 54 5.84 5.22 6.84
C MET A 54 5.50 6.72 6.88
N ARG A 55 5.60 7.37 8.05
CA ARG A 55 5.38 8.81 8.18
C ARG A 55 6.36 9.63 7.33
N ARG A 56 7.65 9.26 7.24
CA ARG A 56 8.62 9.95 6.38
C ARG A 56 8.34 9.76 4.90
N LEU A 57 7.92 8.57 4.50
CA LEU A 57 7.47 8.32 3.13
C LEU A 57 6.26 9.20 2.78
N HIS A 58 5.32 9.35 3.72
CA HIS A 58 4.13 10.20 3.55
C HIS A 58 4.48 11.71 3.55
N ILE A 59 5.43 12.15 4.39
CA ILE A 59 5.82 13.58 4.47
C ILE A 59 6.65 14.02 3.26
N ARG A 60 7.46 13.15 2.68
CA ARG A 60 8.22 13.47 1.47
C ARG A 60 7.33 13.68 0.24
N HIS A 61 6.09 13.21 0.29
CA HIS A 61 5.14 13.31 -0.79
C HIS A 61 3.76 13.69 -0.24
N ALA A 62 3.63 14.91 0.29
CA ALA A 62 2.41 15.68 0.12
C ALA A 62 2.61 16.58 -1.11
N PRO A 63 2.58 16.06 -2.34
CA PRO A 63 2.51 16.92 -3.48
C PRO A 63 1.06 17.37 -3.58
N THR A 64 0.86 18.64 -3.80
CA THR A 64 -0.39 19.18 -4.34
C THR A 64 -0.77 18.52 -5.68
N SER A 65 0.10 17.68 -6.24
CA SER A 65 -0.12 16.74 -7.35
C SER A 65 0.80 15.54 -7.13
N GLY A 66 0.25 14.31 -7.13
CA GLY A 66 1.02 13.06 -7.14
C GLY A 66 1.98 13.02 -8.33
N PRO A 67 2.97 12.09 -8.35
CA PRO A 67 3.81 11.91 -9.53
C PRO A 67 2.91 11.75 -10.76
N PRO A 68 3.30 12.28 -11.93
CA PRO A 68 2.43 12.43 -13.09
C PRO A 68 1.84 11.13 -13.66
N GLU A 69 2.12 9.99 -13.06
CA GLU A 69 1.58 8.69 -13.48
C GLU A 69 1.03 7.83 -12.32
N ALA A 70 0.82 8.43 -11.13
CA ALA A 70 0.42 7.69 -9.94
C ALA A 70 -1.06 7.87 -9.57
N TRP A 71 -1.66 6.79 -9.09
CA TRP A 71 -2.96 6.80 -8.45
C TRP A 71 -2.79 7.14 -6.97
N SER A 72 -3.53 8.12 -6.47
CA SER A 72 -3.45 8.59 -5.09
C SER A 72 -4.77 8.40 -4.36
N LEU A 73 -4.78 7.56 -3.33
CA LEU A 73 -5.96 7.33 -2.48
C LEU A 73 -5.83 8.15 -1.19
N TYR A 74 -6.67 9.15 -1.02
CA TYR A 74 -6.75 9.99 0.17
C TYR A 74 -7.81 9.41 1.12
N ARG A 75 -7.38 8.68 2.13
CA ARG A 75 -8.26 7.89 3.02
C ARG A 75 -9.24 8.76 3.79
N ARG A 76 -8.78 9.84 4.42
CA ARG A 76 -9.65 10.74 5.20
C ARG A 76 -10.68 11.47 4.35
N GLN A 77 -10.34 11.74 3.10
CA GLN A 77 -11.22 12.43 2.17
C GLN A 77 -12.13 11.46 1.41
N GLY A 78 -11.90 10.15 1.53
CA GLY A 78 -12.61 9.15 0.74
C GLY A 78 -12.48 9.39 -0.75
N THR A 79 -11.30 9.82 -1.23
CA THR A 79 -11.13 10.27 -2.61
C THR A 79 -9.96 9.53 -3.27
N LEU A 80 -10.23 8.93 -4.42
CA LEU A 80 -9.20 8.41 -5.33
C LEU A 80 -8.93 9.46 -6.40
N VAL A 81 -7.66 9.78 -6.63
CA VAL A 81 -7.21 10.72 -7.66
C VAL A 81 -6.41 9.96 -8.72
N SER A 82 -6.80 10.12 -9.99
CA SER A 82 -6.09 9.52 -11.11
C SER A 82 -4.82 10.30 -11.48
N PRO A 83 -3.90 9.71 -12.27
CA PRO A 83 -2.76 10.43 -12.83
C PRO A 83 -3.13 11.69 -13.63
N HIS A 84 -4.34 11.74 -14.16
CA HIS A 84 -4.87 12.88 -14.92
C HIS A 84 -5.68 13.85 -14.06
N ASN A 85 -5.55 13.76 -12.70
CA ASN A 85 -6.25 14.60 -11.73
C ASN A 85 -7.79 14.42 -11.74
N GLU A 86 -8.30 13.33 -12.31
CA GLU A 86 -9.71 12.97 -12.17
C GLU A 86 -9.96 12.48 -10.73
N ARG A 87 -11.04 12.94 -10.13
CA ARG A 87 -11.38 12.62 -8.73
C ARG A 87 -12.60 11.72 -8.65
N LEU A 88 -12.47 10.66 -7.87
CA LEU A 88 -13.52 9.69 -7.65
C LEU A 88 -13.84 9.59 -6.15
N ALA A 89 -15.07 9.93 -5.77
CA ALA A 89 -15.50 9.82 -4.38
C ALA A 89 -15.81 8.35 -4.02
N LEU A 90 -15.29 7.92 -2.90
CA LEU A 90 -15.42 6.57 -2.36
C LEU A 90 -16.15 6.62 -1.02
N SER A 91 -16.96 5.60 -0.73
CA SER A 91 -17.45 5.36 0.63
C SER A 91 -16.33 4.80 1.52
N ASP A 92 -16.48 4.86 2.84
CA ASP A 92 -15.50 4.34 3.80
C ASP A 92 -15.14 2.87 3.52
N LYS A 93 -16.12 2.05 3.18
CA LYS A 93 -15.93 0.63 2.85
C LYS A 93 -15.14 0.44 1.55
N GLU A 94 -15.46 1.21 0.52
CA GLU A 94 -14.73 1.18 -0.75
C GLU A 94 -13.28 1.66 -0.56
N CYS A 95 -13.10 2.71 0.24
CA CYS A 95 -11.79 3.25 0.59
C CYS A 95 -10.94 2.23 1.36
N ALA A 96 -11.51 1.54 2.37
CA ALA A 96 -10.81 0.51 3.13
C ALA A 96 -10.37 -0.68 2.25
N VAL A 97 -11.26 -1.15 1.37
CA VAL A 97 -10.95 -2.23 0.41
C VAL A 97 -9.84 -1.81 -0.55
N LEU A 98 -9.95 -0.63 -1.17
CA LEU A 98 -8.89 -0.13 -2.08
C LEU A 98 -7.57 0.11 -1.37
N THR A 99 -7.60 0.60 -0.13
CA THR A 99 -6.39 0.73 0.69
C THR A 99 -5.65 -0.60 0.81
N THR A 100 -6.37 -1.65 1.18
CA THR A 100 -5.78 -2.97 1.38
C THR A 100 -5.21 -3.54 0.07
N LEU A 101 -5.92 -3.35 -1.04
CA LEU A 101 -5.45 -3.77 -2.36
C LEU A 101 -4.22 -2.99 -2.84
N PHE A 102 -4.16 -1.67 -2.60
CA PHE A 102 -3.03 -0.82 -3.00
C PHE A 102 -1.78 -1.07 -2.15
N LEU A 103 -1.95 -1.46 -0.88
CA LEU A 103 -0.85 -1.86 -0.01
C LEU A 103 -0.31 -3.26 -0.31
N SER A 104 -1.00 -4.04 -1.14
CA SER A 104 -0.60 -5.38 -1.56
C SER A 104 -0.46 -5.46 -3.10
N PRO A 105 0.35 -4.59 -3.73
CA PRO A 105 0.49 -4.58 -5.18
C PRO A 105 1.07 -5.92 -5.64
N HIS A 106 0.51 -6.47 -6.72
CA HIS A 106 0.92 -7.75 -7.34
C HIS A 106 0.62 -9.02 -6.52
N PHE A 107 -0.01 -8.91 -5.35
CA PHE A 107 -0.42 -10.05 -4.54
C PHE A 107 -1.94 -10.08 -4.37
N PRO A 108 -2.57 -11.28 -4.51
CA PRO A 108 -3.99 -11.43 -4.22
C PRO A 108 -4.26 -11.22 -2.72
N VAL A 109 -5.31 -10.48 -2.41
CA VAL A 109 -5.82 -10.27 -1.06
C VAL A 109 -7.08 -11.11 -0.90
N SER A 110 -7.14 -11.96 0.11
CA SER A 110 -8.28 -12.83 0.34
C SER A 110 -9.52 -12.03 0.77
N SER A 111 -10.71 -12.60 0.55
CA SER A 111 -11.97 -11.98 1.03
C SER A 111 -11.97 -11.82 2.54
N GLU A 112 -11.36 -12.73 3.27
CA GLU A 112 -11.20 -12.65 4.74
C GLU A 112 -10.36 -11.45 5.16
N GLN A 113 -9.21 -11.24 4.50
CA GLN A 113 -8.37 -10.05 4.75
C GLN A 113 -9.09 -8.74 4.45
N LEU A 114 -9.90 -8.72 3.39
CA LEU A 114 -10.71 -7.54 3.04
C LEU A 114 -11.83 -7.30 4.05
N LEU A 115 -12.47 -8.35 4.57
CA LEU A 115 -13.47 -8.25 5.63
C LEU A 115 -12.86 -7.75 6.94
N HIS A 116 -11.68 -8.24 7.28
CA HIS A 116 -10.93 -7.76 8.45
C HIS A 116 -10.61 -6.27 8.33
N ALA A 117 -10.22 -5.79 7.15
CA ALA A 117 -9.98 -4.37 6.89
C ALA A 117 -11.25 -3.49 7.05
N LEU A 118 -12.42 -4.10 6.95
CA LEU A 118 -13.72 -3.43 7.20
C LEU A 118 -14.14 -3.48 8.68
N ASN A 119 -13.33 -4.00 9.59
CA ASN A 119 -13.67 -4.29 10.99
C ASN A 119 -14.88 -5.21 11.14
N ILE A 120 -15.12 -6.10 10.19
CA ILE A 120 -16.19 -7.09 10.24
C ILE A 120 -15.62 -8.36 10.84
N THR A 121 -16.13 -8.76 12.01
CA THR A 121 -15.71 -9.98 12.70
C THR A 121 -16.17 -11.23 11.94
N ALA A 122 -15.42 -12.31 12.08
CA ALA A 122 -15.63 -13.58 11.38
C ALA A 122 -16.99 -14.24 11.64
N GLU A 123 -17.70 -13.84 12.69
CA GLU A 123 -19.03 -14.38 13.04
C GLU A 123 -20.13 -13.99 12.02
N ILE A 124 -19.88 -12.98 11.20
CA ILE A 124 -20.82 -12.52 10.14
C ILE A 124 -20.09 -12.62 8.78
N PHE A 125 -19.45 -13.78 8.55
CA PHE A 125 -18.73 -14.03 7.30
C PHE A 125 -19.71 -14.21 6.14
N ASP A 126 -19.92 -13.15 5.35
CA ASP A 126 -20.63 -13.19 4.08
C ASP A 126 -19.67 -12.74 2.95
N PRO A 127 -19.12 -13.68 2.17
CA PRO A 127 -18.25 -13.37 1.04
C PRO A 127 -18.87 -12.42 0.00
N HIS A 128 -20.20 -12.50 -0.19
CA HIS A 128 -20.93 -11.66 -1.15
C HIS A 128 -20.87 -10.17 -0.82
N ARG A 129 -20.56 -9.81 0.43
CA ARG A 129 -20.37 -8.40 0.83
C ARG A 129 -19.17 -7.78 0.14
N ILE A 130 -18.06 -8.53 0.02
CA ILE A 130 -16.86 -8.06 -0.68
C ILE A 130 -17.13 -7.96 -2.17
N ASP A 131 -17.78 -8.95 -2.77
CA ASP A 131 -18.14 -8.92 -4.19
C ASP A 131 -18.97 -7.66 -4.54
N THR A 132 -19.91 -7.32 -3.67
CA THR A 132 -20.75 -6.12 -3.84
C THR A 132 -19.92 -4.84 -3.78
N ILE A 133 -18.96 -4.74 -2.84
CA ILE A 133 -18.08 -3.56 -2.72
C ILE A 133 -17.17 -3.46 -3.93
N ILE A 134 -16.55 -4.57 -4.34
CA ILE A 134 -15.69 -4.64 -5.53
C ILE A 134 -16.46 -4.26 -6.80
N TYR A 135 -17.70 -4.74 -6.95
CA TYR A 135 -18.56 -4.36 -8.06
C TYR A 135 -18.80 -2.84 -8.11
N ARG A 136 -19.11 -2.21 -6.96
CA ARG A 136 -19.30 -0.76 -6.87
C ARG A 136 -18.04 0.02 -7.22
N ILE A 137 -16.89 -0.43 -6.72
CA ILE A 137 -15.60 0.18 -7.05
C ILE A 137 -15.35 0.09 -8.56
N ARG A 138 -15.52 -1.09 -9.17
CA ARG A 138 -15.35 -1.29 -10.62
C ARG A 138 -16.28 -0.38 -11.42
N LYS A 139 -17.56 -0.28 -11.00
CA LYS A 139 -18.54 0.61 -11.65
C LYS A 139 -18.12 2.08 -11.59
N LYS A 140 -17.55 2.52 -10.46
CA LYS A 140 -17.03 3.87 -10.32
C LYS A 140 -15.77 4.09 -11.16
N LEU A 141 -14.82 3.14 -11.14
CA LEU A 141 -13.62 3.22 -11.96
C LEU A 141 -13.92 3.29 -13.46
N ALA A 142 -14.95 2.59 -13.92
CA ALA A 142 -15.38 2.63 -15.31
C ALA A 142 -15.91 4.01 -15.78
N GLN A 143 -16.16 4.95 -14.85
CA GLN A 143 -16.55 6.32 -15.17
C GLN A 143 -15.33 7.21 -15.50
N LEU A 144 -14.12 6.76 -15.15
CA LEU A 144 -12.89 7.49 -15.43
C LEU A 144 -12.42 7.18 -16.85
N VAL A 145 -12.05 8.24 -17.60
CA VAL A 145 -11.69 8.12 -19.02
C VAL A 145 -10.38 7.34 -19.21
N HIS A 146 -9.48 7.42 -18.23
CA HIS A 146 -8.13 6.84 -18.33
C HIS A 146 -7.82 5.89 -17.18
N THR A 147 -8.67 4.88 -16.96
CA THR A 147 -8.37 3.85 -15.97
C THR A 147 -7.20 2.99 -16.43
N ARG A 148 -6.08 3.01 -15.69
CA ARG A 148 -4.86 2.25 -16.00
C ARG A 148 -4.66 1.04 -15.11
N PHE A 149 -5.63 0.70 -14.27
CA PHE A 149 -5.61 -0.52 -13.47
C PHE A 149 -7.01 -1.13 -13.41
N GLU A 150 -7.06 -2.41 -13.09
CA GLU A 150 -8.30 -3.12 -12.82
C GLU A 150 -8.17 -3.96 -11.55
N ILE A 151 -9.30 -4.26 -10.93
CA ILE A 151 -9.37 -5.20 -9.83
C ILE A 151 -9.76 -6.54 -10.44
N ARG A 152 -8.87 -7.55 -10.41
CA ARG A 152 -9.14 -8.90 -10.87
C ARG A 152 -9.51 -9.81 -9.72
N ASN A 153 -10.43 -10.75 -9.99
CA ASN A 153 -10.67 -11.90 -9.13
C ASN A 153 -9.66 -12.99 -9.49
N ILE A 154 -8.90 -13.44 -8.53
CA ILE A 154 -7.94 -14.55 -8.67
C ILE A 154 -8.58 -15.78 -8.03
N TYR A 155 -8.98 -16.73 -8.82
CA TYR A 155 -9.71 -17.92 -8.39
C TYR A 155 -9.04 -18.59 -7.17
N GLY A 156 -9.82 -18.83 -6.13
CA GLY A 156 -9.35 -19.44 -4.88
C GLY A 156 -8.39 -18.58 -4.03
N ARG A 157 -8.02 -17.37 -4.47
CA ARG A 157 -7.02 -16.53 -3.78
C ARG A 157 -7.52 -15.13 -3.39
N GLY A 158 -8.64 -14.67 -3.97
CA GLY A 158 -9.23 -13.36 -3.67
C GLY A 158 -9.05 -12.33 -4.79
N PHE A 159 -8.80 -11.08 -4.44
CA PHE A 159 -8.78 -9.96 -5.37
C PHE A 159 -7.39 -9.33 -5.44
N MET A 160 -7.04 -8.79 -6.60
CA MET A 160 -5.76 -8.14 -6.83
C MET A 160 -5.94 -6.91 -7.72
N CYS A 161 -5.23 -5.82 -7.41
CA CYS A 161 -5.07 -4.71 -8.34
C CYS A 161 -4.01 -5.06 -9.38
N VAL A 162 -4.39 -4.99 -10.65
CA VAL A 162 -3.50 -5.26 -11.79
C VAL A 162 -3.35 -3.98 -12.60
N ALA A 163 -2.13 -3.51 -12.76
CA ALA A 163 -1.82 -2.41 -13.65
C ALA A 163 -2.02 -2.85 -15.11
N MET A 164 -2.71 -2.03 -15.91
CA MET A 164 -2.93 -2.32 -17.34
C MET A 164 -1.72 -1.93 -18.20
N LYS A 165 -0.79 -1.14 -17.67
CA LYS A 165 0.51 -0.79 -18.29
C LYS A 165 1.60 -0.86 -17.24
N GLU A 166 2.83 -1.15 -17.65
CA GLU A 166 4.00 -1.06 -16.79
C GLU A 166 4.10 0.36 -16.19
N GLY A 167 4.31 0.41 -14.86
CA GLY A 167 4.56 1.65 -14.15
C GLY A 167 3.36 2.31 -13.45
N ALA A 168 2.17 1.68 -13.39
CA ALA A 168 1.11 2.21 -12.53
C ALA A 168 1.54 2.11 -11.05
N VAL A 169 1.71 3.24 -10.40
CA VAL A 169 2.10 3.36 -9.00
C VAL A 169 0.88 3.77 -8.20
N PHE A 170 0.72 3.16 -7.03
CA PHE A 170 -0.39 3.42 -6.12
C PHE A 170 0.14 4.04 -4.83
N TYR A 171 -0.43 5.17 -4.44
CA TYR A 171 -0.15 5.82 -3.16
C TYR A 171 -1.38 5.84 -2.28
N VAL A 172 -1.17 5.64 -0.99
CA VAL A 172 -2.22 5.75 0.02
C VAL A 172 -1.80 6.86 1.00
N TRP A 173 -2.67 7.84 1.18
CA TRP A 173 -2.45 9.00 2.03
C TRP A 173 -3.42 8.97 3.21
N ASP A 174 -2.89 9.09 4.41
CA ASP A 174 -3.70 9.19 5.64
C ASP A 174 -4.10 10.65 5.96
N GLY A 175 -3.66 11.60 5.13
CA GLY A 175 -4.03 13.02 5.01
C GLY A 175 -4.19 13.80 6.29
#